data_1c3dcf37dd1b37fdf0661f5270a707da
#
_entry.id   1c3dcf37dd1b37fdf0661f5270a707da
#
_cell.length_a   1.000
_cell.length_b   1.000
_cell.length_c   1.000
_cell.angle_alpha   90.00
_cell.angle_beta   90.00
_cell.angle_gamma   90.00
#
_symmetry.space_group_name_H-M   'P 1'
#
loop_
_entity.id
_entity.type
_entity.pdbx_description
1 polymer ?
#
loop_
_entity_poly.entity_id
_entity_poly.type
_entity_poly.pdbx_seq_one_letter_code
_entity_poly.pdbx_strand_id
1 'polypeptide(L)'
;DAGVHALCQVATFESTLTDDERDWARGLNALTPSAIQVHWVKKVPSSFNARYSAVSRTYKYLFFDADRFDPFIGQLSWRVDKLSSSVMHSQGQALLGEQDFSTFRAAGCQSKTPYRCV
;
A
#
# COMPACT_ATOMS: atom_id res chain seq x y z
N ASP A 1 1.45 -5.63 -5.60
CA ASP A 1 2.37 -6.76 -5.42
C ASP A 1 1.68 -7.89 -4.67
N ALA A 2 1.98 -9.14 -5.03
CA ALA A 2 1.42 -10.30 -4.35
C ALA A 2 1.85 -10.33 -2.86
N GLY A 3 0.93 -10.71 -1.98
CA GLY A 3 1.16 -10.78 -0.55
C GLY A 3 1.10 -9.45 0.21
N VAL A 4 0.85 -8.34 -0.48
CA VAL A 4 0.66 -7.04 0.17
C VAL A 4 -0.82 -6.82 0.48
N HIS A 5 -1.12 -6.55 1.75
CA HIS A 5 -2.45 -6.17 2.20
C HIS A 5 -2.63 -4.66 2.09
N ALA A 6 -3.83 -4.19 1.79
CA ALA A 6 -4.10 -2.76 1.65
C ALA A 6 -5.43 -2.40 2.32
N LEU A 7 -5.41 -1.37 3.15
CA LEU A 7 -6.61 -0.79 3.76
C LEU A 7 -7.28 0.25 2.85
N CYS A 8 -6.49 0.84 1.93
CA CYS A 8 -6.97 1.85 1.00
C CYS A 8 -6.16 1.77 -0.30
N GLN A 9 -6.45 0.76 -1.12
CA GLN A 9 -5.92 0.67 -2.48
C GLN A 9 -6.85 1.43 -3.41
N VAL A 10 -6.30 2.27 -4.28
CA VAL A 10 -7.07 2.98 -5.31
C VAL A 10 -6.67 2.47 -6.68
N ALA A 11 -7.66 2.14 -7.50
CA ALA A 11 -7.49 1.73 -8.89
C ALA A 11 -8.33 2.62 -9.80
N THR A 12 -7.88 2.85 -11.03
CA THR A 12 -8.64 3.53 -12.07
C THR A 12 -8.95 2.56 -13.20
N PHE A 13 -10.14 2.67 -13.75
CA PHE A 13 -10.57 1.95 -14.95
C PHE A 13 -11.43 2.86 -15.82
N GLU A 14 -11.55 2.51 -17.08
CA GLU A 14 -12.43 3.19 -18.03
C GLU A 14 -13.68 2.34 -18.27
N SER A 15 -14.83 3.00 -18.42
CA SER A 15 -16.09 2.35 -18.76
C SER A 15 -16.93 3.24 -19.68
N THR A 16 -17.65 2.62 -20.58
CA THR A 16 -18.69 3.25 -21.40
C THR A 16 -20.06 3.20 -20.73
N LEU A 17 -20.20 2.46 -19.62
CA LEU A 17 -21.45 2.34 -18.87
C LEU A 17 -21.65 3.61 -18.03
N THR A 18 -22.90 4.04 -17.92
CA THR A 18 -23.30 5.27 -17.21
C THR A 18 -23.98 4.99 -15.87
N ASP A 19 -23.78 3.80 -15.33
CA ASP A 19 -24.37 3.37 -14.06
C ASP A 19 -23.98 4.27 -12.88
N ASP A 20 -24.82 4.30 -11.87
CA ASP A 20 -24.56 5.01 -10.62
C ASP A 20 -23.31 4.45 -9.91
N GLU A 21 -22.57 5.30 -9.22
CA GLU A 21 -21.38 4.95 -8.47
C GLU A 21 -21.63 3.85 -7.42
N ARG A 22 -22.85 3.81 -6.84
CA ARG A 22 -23.26 2.75 -5.90
C ARG A 22 -23.48 1.41 -6.57
N ASP A 23 -24.06 1.42 -7.77
CA ASP A 23 -24.29 0.20 -8.55
C ASP A 23 -22.98 -0.40 -9.01
N TRP A 24 -22.01 0.42 -9.36
CA TRP A 24 -20.65 -0.01 -9.63
C TRP A 24 -20.00 -0.70 -8.41
N ALA A 25 -20.06 -0.08 -7.23
CA ALA A 25 -19.49 -0.66 -6.01
C ALA A 25 -20.15 -2.02 -5.67
N ARG A 26 -21.48 -2.09 -5.79
CA ARG A 26 -22.25 -3.33 -5.54
C ARG A 26 -21.90 -4.43 -6.55
N GLY A 27 -21.83 -4.09 -7.84
CA GLY A 27 -21.49 -5.03 -8.90
C GLY A 27 -20.08 -5.57 -8.76
N LEU A 28 -19.11 -4.72 -8.48
CA LEU A 28 -17.72 -5.13 -8.25
C LEU A 28 -17.61 -6.06 -7.03
N ASN A 29 -18.27 -5.75 -5.93
CA ASN A 29 -18.26 -6.60 -4.73
C ASN A 29 -18.96 -7.95 -4.93
N ALA A 30 -19.89 -8.06 -5.87
CA ALA A 30 -20.51 -9.33 -6.23
C ALA A 30 -19.59 -10.25 -7.04
N LEU A 31 -18.60 -9.68 -7.74
CA LEU A 31 -17.68 -10.39 -8.61
C LEU A 31 -16.29 -10.62 -8.01
N THR A 32 -15.88 -9.81 -7.03
CA THR A 32 -14.57 -9.93 -6.38
C THR A 32 -14.58 -11.02 -5.31
N PRO A 33 -13.42 -11.68 -5.06
CA PRO A 33 -13.28 -12.61 -3.95
C PRO A 33 -13.52 -11.91 -2.60
N SER A 34 -13.91 -12.68 -1.58
CA SER A 34 -14.17 -12.18 -0.22
C SER A 34 -12.98 -11.45 0.44
N ALA A 35 -11.77 -11.67 -0.07
CA ALA A 35 -10.57 -10.96 0.36
C ALA A 35 -10.46 -9.53 -0.20
N ILE A 36 -11.35 -9.12 -1.11
CA ILE A 36 -11.35 -7.80 -1.72
C ILE A 36 -12.70 -7.14 -1.48
N GLN A 37 -12.66 -5.96 -0.86
CA GLN A 37 -13.85 -5.16 -0.60
C GLN A 37 -13.73 -3.80 -1.27
N VAL A 38 -14.62 -3.50 -2.20
CA VAL A 38 -14.75 -2.16 -2.81
C VAL A 38 -15.59 -1.28 -1.89
N HIS A 39 -14.98 -0.26 -1.31
CA HIS A 39 -15.66 0.65 -0.40
C HIS A 39 -16.45 1.74 -1.13
N TRP A 40 -15.91 2.22 -2.23
CA TRP A 40 -16.53 3.28 -3.04
C TRP A 40 -16.01 3.24 -4.48
N VAL A 41 -16.79 3.81 -5.37
CA VAL A 41 -16.42 4.14 -6.74
C VAL A 41 -16.74 5.60 -6.96
N LYS A 42 -15.91 6.31 -7.70
CA LYS A 42 -16.06 7.73 -7.99
C LYS A 42 -15.74 8.01 -9.44
N LYS A 43 -16.59 8.79 -10.08
CA LYS A 43 -16.29 9.34 -11.39
C LYS A 43 -15.25 10.45 -11.26
N VAL A 44 -14.21 10.37 -12.05
CA VAL A 44 -13.08 11.32 -12.02
C VAL A 44 -12.78 11.83 -13.43
N PRO A 45 -12.11 12.97 -13.58
CA PRO A 45 -11.65 13.44 -14.89
C PRO A 45 -10.73 12.43 -15.57
N SER A 46 -10.72 12.39 -16.89
CA SER A 46 -9.86 11.49 -17.68
C SER A 46 -8.36 11.70 -17.46
N SER A 47 -7.97 12.88 -16.96
CA SER A 47 -6.59 13.18 -16.56
C SER A 47 -6.16 12.52 -15.25
N PHE A 48 -7.09 12.02 -14.44
CA PHE A 48 -6.78 11.36 -13.17
C PHE A 48 -6.26 9.95 -13.42
N ASN A 49 -5.16 9.62 -12.75
CA ASN A 49 -4.59 8.27 -12.75
C ASN A 49 -4.17 7.89 -11.33
N ALA A 50 -4.73 6.81 -10.77
CA ALA A 50 -4.49 6.40 -9.39
C ALA A 50 -3.01 6.19 -9.06
N ARG A 51 -2.19 5.79 -10.04
CA ARG A 51 -0.75 5.60 -9.86
C ARG A 51 0.02 6.92 -9.88
N TYR A 52 -0.28 7.80 -10.85
CA TYR A 52 0.52 9.00 -11.10
C TYR A 52 -0.03 10.25 -10.37
N SER A 53 -1.32 10.27 -10.06
CA SER A 53 -1.95 11.37 -9.31
C SER A 53 -1.84 11.21 -7.79
N ALA A 54 -1.26 10.11 -7.30
CA ALA A 54 -1.03 9.91 -5.87
C ALA A 54 0.03 10.89 -5.35
N VAL A 55 -0.32 11.64 -4.31
CA VAL A 55 0.58 12.60 -3.65
C VAL A 55 1.42 11.95 -2.56
N SER A 56 0.90 10.89 -1.94
CA SER A 56 1.62 10.11 -0.94
C SER A 56 1.18 8.65 -0.94
N ARG A 57 2.02 7.79 -0.38
CA ARG A 57 1.70 6.38 -0.09
C ARG A 57 2.25 6.05 1.29
N THR A 58 1.38 5.56 2.15
CA THR A 58 1.77 5.15 3.51
C THR A 58 1.84 3.64 3.58
N TYR A 59 2.96 3.13 4.05
CA TYR A 59 3.19 1.70 4.25
C TYR A 59 3.37 1.42 5.73
N LYS A 60 2.76 0.33 6.21
CA LYS A 60 2.95 -0.19 7.56
C LYS A 60 3.51 -1.59 7.45
N TYR A 61 4.72 -1.79 7.93
CA TYR A 61 5.34 -3.11 8.02
C TYR A 61 5.26 -3.58 9.47
N LEU A 62 4.57 -4.69 9.70
CA LEU A 62 4.36 -5.21 11.05
C LEU A 62 5.48 -6.19 11.41
N PHE A 63 6.19 -5.88 12.47
CA PHE A 63 7.15 -6.79 13.10
C PHE A 63 6.63 -7.20 14.47
N PHE A 64 6.94 -8.39 14.91
CA PHE A 64 6.72 -8.77 16.29
C PHE A 64 7.92 -9.55 16.85
N ASP A 65 8.13 -9.40 18.15
CA ASP A 65 9.17 -10.13 18.88
C ASP A 65 8.78 -11.62 19.00
N ALA A 66 9.76 -12.49 18.79
CA ALA A 66 9.57 -13.93 18.80
C ALA A 66 8.92 -14.47 20.10
N ASP A 67 9.16 -13.78 21.23
CA ASP A 67 8.63 -14.16 22.53
C ASP A 67 7.16 -13.75 22.75
N ARG A 68 6.56 -12.99 21.85
CA ARG A 68 5.20 -12.43 21.98
C ARG A 68 4.34 -12.72 20.74
N PHE A 69 4.24 -13.99 20.39
CA PHE A 69 3.42 -14.37 19.24
C PHE A 69 1.93 -14.09 19.47
N ASP A 70 1.34 -13.34 18.55
CA ASP A 70 -0.10 -13.11 18.47
C ASP A 70 -0.66 -13.86 17.24
N PRO A 71 -1.50 -14.88 17.42
CA PRO A 71 -2.03 -15.66 16.32
C PRO A 71 -2.94 -14.86 15.35
N PHE A 72 -3.54 -13.74 15.81
CA PHE A 72 -4.42 -12.92 14.97
C PHE A 72 -3.64 -12.07 13.96
N ILE A 73 -2.46 -11.59 14.33
CA ILE A 73 -1.62 -10.75 13.46
C ILE A 73 -0.40 -11.49 12.90
N GLY A 74 -0.14 -12.70 13.38
CA GLY A 74 1.06 -13.46 13.02
C GLY A 74 1.21 -13.71 11.50
N GLN A 75 0.09 -13.87 10.78
CA GLN A 75 0.11 -14.06 9.32
C GLN A 75 0.36 -12.74 8.55
N LEU A 76 0.18 -11.60 9.19
CA LEU A 76 0.32 -10.26 8.60
C LEU A 76 1.64 -9.60 9.00
N SER A 77 2.48 -10.27 9.77
CA SER A 77 3.66 -9.67 10.38
C SER A 77 4.89 -10.56 10.23
N TRP A 78 6.04 -9.93 10.29
CA TRP A 78 7.31 -10.62 10.26
C TRP A 78 7.83 -10.87 11.69
N ARG A 79 8.09 -12.13 11.98
CA ARG A 79 8.69 -12.55 13.24
C ARG A 79 10.19 -12.26 13.23
N VAL A 80 10.66 -11.53 14.21
CA VAL A 80 12.08 -11.14 14.36
C VAL A 80 12.51 -11.36 15.80
N ASP A 81 13.70 -11.88 15.98
CA ASP A 81 14.28 -12.05 17.31
C ASP A 81 14.91 -10.74 17.79
N LYS A 82 14.74 -10.42 19.08
CA LYS A 82 15.40 -9.29 19.77
C LYS A 82 15.16 -7.92 19.10
N LEU A 83 13.93 -7.58 18.87
CA LEU A 83 13.53 -6.30 18.30
C LEU A 83 13.65 -5.19 19.36
N SER A 84 14.35 -4.10 19.02
CA SER A 84 14.39 -2.89 19.82
C SER A 84 13.72 -1.74 19.08
N SER A 85 12.49 -1.40 19.48
CA SER A 85 11.73 -0.30 18.87
C SER A 85 12.42 1.06 19.02
N SER A 86 13.14 1.29 20.13
CA SER A 86 13.88 2.53 20.34
C SER A 86 15.06 2.67 19.39
N VAL A 87 15.82 1.58 19.14
CA VAL A 87 16.90 1.57 18.17
C VAL A 87 16.35 1.76 16.75
N MET A 88 15.30 1.04 16.40
CA MET A 88 14.64 1.20 15.09
C MET A 88 14.17 2.63 14.86
N HIS A 89 13.53 3.24 15.87
CA HIS A 89 13.07 4.62 15.77
C HIS A 89 14.24 5.58 15.58
N SER A 90 15.29 5.48 16.38
CA SER A 90 16.45 6.38 16.28
C SER A 90 17.19 6.25 14.94
N GLN A 91 17.37 5.04 14.43
CA GLN A 91 18.00 4.82 13.13
C GLN A 91 17.09 5.22 11.97
N GLY A 92 15.78 5.04 12.12
CA GLY A 92 14.79 5.48 11.12
C GLY A 92 14.76 6.99 10.85
N GLN A 93 15.20 7.80 11.82
CA GLN A 93 15.31 9.26 11.63
C GLN A 93 16.28 9.63 10.49
N ALA A 94 17.27 8.79 10.22
CA ALA A 94 18.21 9.00 9.12
C ALA A 94 17.57 8.87 7.73
N LEU A 95 16.37 8.32 7.62
CA LEU A 95 15.63 8.16 6.36
C LEU A 95 14.69 9.32 6.06
N LEU A 96 14.52 10.26 7.00
CA LEU A 96 13.58 11.37 6.83
C LEU A 96 14.09 12.41 5.82
N GLY A 97 13.13 13.02 5.12
CA GLY A 97 13.39 14.02 4.10
C GLY A 97 13.63 13.42 2.71
N GLU A 98 14.11 14.23 1.78
CA GLU A 98 14.41 13.80 0.42
C GLU A 98 15.80 13.17 0.33
N GLN A 99 15.85 11.90 -0.05
CA GLN A 99 17.10 11.15 -0.10
C GLN A 99 17.20 10.25 -1.33
N ASP A 100 18.40 9.83 -1.66
CA ASP A 100 18.69 8.85 -2.71
C ASP A 100 18.52 7.42 -2.18
N PHE A 101 17.50 6.73 -2.67
CA PHE A 101 17.21 5.32 -2.36
C PHE A 101 17.67 4.35 -3.45
N SER A 102 18.71 4.71 -4.24
CA SER A 102 19.22 3.86 -5.32
C SER A 102 19.54 2.44 -4.86
N THR A 103 20.14 2.30 -3.68
CA THR A 103 20.52 0.99 -3.09
C THR A 103 19.32 0.07 -2.83
N PHE A 104 18.14 0.65 -2.63
CA PHE A 104 16.89 -0.10 -2.38
C PHE A 104 16.08 -0.38 -3.64
N ARG A 105 16.56 0.01 -4.81
CA ARG A 105 15.83 -0.22 -6.06
C ARG A 105 15.99 -1.67 -6.51
N ALA A 106 14.85 -2.33 -6.73
CA ALA A 106 14.83 -3.63 -7.38
C ALA A 106 15.17 -3.54 -8.87
N ALA A 107 15.67 -4.62 -9.44
CA ALA A 107 15.82 -4.76 -10.89
C ALA A 107 14.45 -4.56 -11.57
N GLY A 108 14.40 -3.77 -12.63
CA GLY A 108 13.16 -3.46 -13.33
C GLY A 108 12.29 -2.38 -12.67
N CYS A 109 12.79 -1.66 -11.68
CA CYS A 109 12.07 -0.52 -11.10
C CYS A 109 11.75 0.55 -12.17
N GLN A 110 10.46 0.78 -12.41
CA GLN A 110 9.97 1.72 -13.43
C GLN A 110 9.98 3.20 -12.98
N SER A 111 10.43 3.48 -11.77
CA SER A 111 10.52 4.86 -11.29
C SER A 111 11.62 5.63 -12.02
N LYS A 112 11.32 6.85 -12.45
CA LYS A 112 12.26 7.71 -13.20
C LYS A 112 13.45 8.16 -12.35
N THR A 113 13.26 8.31 -11.05
CA THR A 113 14.28 8.83 -10.12
C THR A 113 14.36 7.96 -8.86
N PRO A 114 15.55 7.81 -8.25
CA PRO A 114 15.70 7.11 -6.98
C PRO A 114 15.34 7.98 -5.77
N TYR A 115 15.22 9.28 -5.95
CA TYR A 115 14.93 10.21 -4.87
C TYR A 115 13.50 10.04 -4.34
N ARG A 116 13.37 10.00 -3.02
CA ARG A 116 12.10 9.92 -2.30
C ARG A 116 12.13 10.82 -1.08
N CYS A 117 11.00 11.42 -0.80
CA CYS A 117 10.75 12.12 0.46
C CYS A 117 9.97 11.18 1.39
N VAL A 118 10.55 10.85 2.53
CA VAL A 118 9.98 9.99 3.57
C VAL A 118 9.65 10.83 4.80
#